data_4b1026a3efb78faa8e808fc406ba3377
#
_entry.id   4b1026a3efb78faa8e808fc406ba3377
#
_cell.length_a   1.000
_cell.length_b   1.000
_cell.length_c   1.000
_cell.angle_alpha   90.00
_cell.angle_beta   90.00
_cell.angle_gamma   90.00
#
_symmetry.space_group_name_H-M   'P 1'
#
loop_
_entity.id
_entity.type
_entity.pdbx_description
1 polymer ?
#
loop_
_entity_poly.entity_id
_entity_poly.type
_entity_poly.pdbx_seq_one_letter_code
_entity_poly.pdbx_strand_id
1 'polypeptide(L)'
;MVALRIGTCGWQHRRWLGTFYPDDLPEAWQLDYFSNVFGVVLVPQSEWEYWSSSFVEAVIASAEDGFEIYLGLNNDLNGGIENPQTVAKLADIVSLLDHSVVGFVVWSESPFTHLTLLQRPVTLISSQHCLPNWQWKNEECWLSGNPLGWTAQLSDEGKEQAALLVDFVKSLSGLEMEDSKNRTVPFLIGGDKIEMEQVANLKTIGELLGY
;
A
#
# COMPACT_ATOMS: atom_id res chain seq x y z
N MET A 1 -2.20 -16.94 -13.02
CA MET A 1 -2.27 -17.03 -11.54
C MET A 1 -1.93 -15.64 -11.04
N VAL A 2 -2.68 -15.09 -10.09
CA VAL A 2 -2.38 -13.79 -9.50
C VAL A 2 -1.40 -14.03 -8.35
N ALA A 3 -0.28 -13.33 -8.34
CA ALA A 3 0.62 -13.31 -7.19
C ALA A 3 0.25 -12.14 -6.29
N LEU A 4 0.19 -12.35 -4.99
CA LEU A 4 -0.01 -11.29 -4.01
C LEU A 4 1.33 -10.79 -3.46
N ARG A 5 1.46 -9.48 -3.35
CA ARG A 5 2.58 -8.84 -2.66
C ARG A 5 2.07 -8.22 -1.36
N ILE A 6 2.37 -8.88 -0.25
CA ILE A 6 1.94 -8.43 1.08
C ILE A 6 2.90 -7.34 1.58
N GLY A 7 2.35 -6.28 2.15
CA GLY A 7 3.09 -5.19 2.75
C GLY A 7 2.29 -4.45 3.81
N THR A 8 2.84 -3.36 4.33
CA THR A 8 2.24 -2.58 5.42
C THR A 8 2.10 -1.11 5.07
N CYS A 9 1.34 -0.40 5.87
CA CYS A 9 1.31 1.05 5.91
C CYS A 9 2.46 1.54 6.80
N GLY A 10 3.47 2.17 6.19
CA GLY A 10 4.72 2.54 6.83
C GLY A 10 5.66 1.36 7.11
N TRP A 11 6.89 1.71 7.45
CA TRP A 11 7.93 0.76 7.89
C TRP A 11 8.60 1.19 9.19
N GLN A 12 8.34 2.41 9.69
CA GLN A 12 8.95 2.98 10.88
C GLN A 12 8.01 2.91 12.08
N HIS A 13 7.74 1.70 12.56
CA HIS A 13 6.89 1.49 13.74
C HIS A 13 7.75 1.15 14.97
N ARG A 14 7.73 1.99 16.00
CA ARG A 14 8.49 1.77 17.25
C ARG A 14 8.25 0.40 17.91
N ARG A 15 7.06 -0.15 17.73
CA ARG A 15 6.67 -1.45 18.29
C ARG A 15 7.37 -2.63 17.62
N TRP A 16 7.97 -2.42 16.44
CA TRP A 16 8.64 -3.47 15.71
C TRP A 16 10.08 -3.69 16.16
N LEU A 17 10.66 -2.77 16.96
CA LEU A 17 11.95 -2.99 17.60
C LEU A 17 11.85 -4.13 18.62
N GLY A 18 12.79 -5.07 18.56
CA GLY A 18 12.79 -6.28 19.39
C GLY A 18 11.79 -7.36 18.99
N THR A 19 10.97 -7.12 17.95
CA THR A 19 10.02 -8.12 17.43
C THR A 19 10.30 -8.44 15.95
N PHE A 20 10.15 -7.49 15.08
CA PHE A 20 10.49 -7.60 13.66
C PHE A 20 11.90 -7.06 13.37
N TYR A 21 12.22 -5.87 13.86
CA TYR A 21 13.55 -5.31 13.79
C TYR A 21 14.41 -5.76 14.98
N PRO A 22 15.72 -5.98 14.79
CA PRO A 22 16.65 -6.05 15.93
C PRO A 22 16.50 -4.85 16.86
N ASP A 23 16.70 -5.06 18.18
CA ASP A 23 16.53 -4.02 19.19
C ASP A 23 17.41 -2.77 18.96
N ASP A 24 18.57 -2.98 18.37
CA ASP A 24 19.60 -1.97 18.13
C ASP A 24 19.66 -1.51 16.66
N LEU A 25 18.69 -1.89 15.81
CA LEU A 25 18.68 -1.48 14.41
C LEU A 25 18.48 0.03 14.27
N PRO A 26 19.44 0.77 13.68
CA PRO A 26 19.28 2.18 13.43
C PRO A 26 18.09 2.47 12.55
N GLU A 27 17.37 3.57 12.81
CA GLU A 27 16.20 3.98 12.03
C GLU A 27 16.52 4.11 10.54
N ALA A 28 17.70 4.60 10.19
CA ALA A 28 18.15 4.73 8.80
C ALA A 28 18.29 3.39 8.06
N TRP A 29 18.37 2.27 8.77
CA TRP A 29 18.51 0.92 8.19
C TRP A 29 17.19 0.12 8.19
N GLN A 30 16.14 0.69 8.78
CA GLN A 30 14.84 0.00 8.86
C GLN A 30 14.23 -0.25 7.49
N LEU A 31 14.38 0.68 6.54
CA LEU A 31 13.86 0.48 5.19
C LEU A 31 14.61 -0.62 4.43
N ASP A 32 15.93 -0.63 4.52
CA ASP A 32 16.77 -1.69 3.95
C ASP A 32 16.34 -3.07 4.50
N TYR A 33 16.24 -3.18 5.83
CA TYR A 33 15.75 -4.41 6.47
C TYR A 33 14.34 -4.80 6.02
N PHE A 34 13.41 -3.82 5.98
CA PHE A 34 12.02 -4.03 5.60
C PHE A 34 11.89 -4.48 4.14
N SER A 35 12.57 -3.82 3.21
CA SER A 35 12.48 -4.10 1.78
C SER A 35 13.06 -5.46 1.39
N ASN A 36 13.96 -6.02 2.20
CA ASN A 36 14.44 -7.41 2.07
C ASN A 36 13.37 -8.45 2.41
N VAL A 37 12.35 -8.10 3.20
CA VAL A 37 11.28 -9.02 3.64
C VAL A 37 9.99 -8.79 2.88
N PHE A 38 9.64 -7.52 2.65
CA PHE A 38 8.42 -7.08 1.99
C PHE A 38 8.73 -6.27 0.74
N GLY A 39 8.11 -6.63 -0.37
CA GLY A 39 8.38 -5.97 -1.65
C GLY A 39 7.51 -4.74 -1.92
N VAL A 40 6.65 -4.32 -0.98
CA VAL A 40 5.71 -3.20 -1.15
C VAL A 40 5.42 -2.51 0.17
N VAL A 41 5.22 -1.19 0.10
CA VAL A 41 4.78 -0.36 1.23
C VAL A 41 3.78 0.69 0.79
N LEU A 42 2.86 1.05 1.67
CA LEU A 42 2.02 2.23 1.56
C LEU A 42 2.55 3.30 2.52
N VAL A 43 2.91 4.45 2.00
CA VAL A 43 3.37 5.59 2.81
C VAL A 43 2.21 6.57 2.98
N PRO A 44 1.69 6.77 4.20
CA PRO A 44 0.57 7.69 4.43
C PRO A 44 0.98 9.16 4.23
N GLN A 45 0.01 10.01 3.94
CA GLN A 45 0.23 11.46 3.78
C GLN A 45 0.92 12.09 4.97
N SER A 46 0.55 11.69 6.18
CA SER A 46 1.15 12.17 7.43
C SER A 46 2.65 11.92 7.56
N GLU A 47 3.22 11.08 6.72
CA GLU A 47 4.66 10.83 6.67
C GLU A 47 5.30 11.54 5.48
N TRP A 48 4.86 11.29 4.23
CA TRP A 48 5.52 11.82 3.05
C TRP A 48 5.42 13.36 2.91
N GLU A 49 4.42 14.00 3.50
CA GLU A 49 4.30 15.46 3.46
C GLU A 49 5.49 16.19 4.15
N TYR A 50 6.15 15.52 5.08
CA TYR A 50 7.34 16.03 5.79
C TYR A 50 8.68 15.57 5.18
N TRP A 51 8.67 14.74 4.15
CA TRP A 51 9.90 14.25 3.56
C TRP A 51 10.69 15.38 2.90
N SER A 52 11.97 15.50 3.24
CA SER A 52 12.93 16.35 2.52
C SER A 52 13.46 15.61 1.30
N SER A 53 14.01 16.34 0.33
CA SER A 53 14.67 15.73 -0.84
C SER A 53 15.80 14.77 -0.42
N SER A 54 16.57 15.14 0.61
CA SER A 54 17.63 14.27 1.13
C SER A 54 17.08 12.99 1.78
N PHE A 55 15.90 13.04 2.39
CA PHE A 55 15.25 11.83 2.90
C PHE A 55 14.77 10.93 1.76
N VAL A 56 14.19 11.50 0.70
CA VAL A 56 13.79 10.76 -0.49
C VAL A 56 14.98 10.08 -1.15
N GLU A 57 16.12 10.77 -1.27
CA GLU A 57 17.37 10.18 -1.77
C GLU A 57 17.85 9.01 -0.90
N ALA A 58 17.72 9.12 0.42
CA ALA A 58 18.04 8.03 1.34
C ALA A 58 17.08 6.83 1.17
N VAL A 59 15.79 7.08 0.92
CA VAL A 59 14.81 6.02 0.61
C VAL A 59 15.22 5.26 -0.65
N ILE A 60 15.61 5.96 -1.73
CA ILE A 60 16.07 5.34 -2.97
C ILE A 60 17.32 4.48 -2.74
N ALA A 61 18.26 4.99 -1.95
CA ALA A 61 19.53 4.30 -1.68
C ALA A 61 19.37 3.07 -0.77
N SER A 62 18.29 3.01 0.02
CA SER A 62 18.07 1.96 1.02
C SER A 62 17.07 0.88 0.57
N ALA A 63 16.23 1.17 -0.43
CA ALA A 63 15.24 0.21 -0.90
C ALA A 63 15.88 -0.82 -1.84
N GLU A 64 15.47 -2.08 -1.70
CA GLU A 64 15.85 -3.16 -2.62
C GLU A 64 15.31 -2.93 -4.05
N ASP A 65 16.00 -3.50 -5.02
CA ASP A 65 15.58 -3.44 -6.42
C ASP A 65 14.17 -4.02 -6.61
N GLY A 66 13.29 -3.25 -7.24
CA GLY A 66 11.90 -3.64 -7.47
C GLY A 66 10.98 -3.47 -6.26
N PHE A 67 11.41 -2.76 -5.22
CA PHE A 67 10.57 -2.35 -4.11
C PHE A 67 9.52 -1.32 -4.57
N GLU A 68 8.25 -1.60 -4.28
CA GLU A 68 7.12 -0.79 -4.72
C GLU A 68 6.61 0.12 -3.60
N ILE A 69 6.43 1.39 -3.93
CA ILE A 69 5.89 2.39 -3.01
C ILE A 69 4.53 2.86 -3.52
N TYR A 70 3.51 2.76 -2.69
CA TYR A 70 2.25 3.44 -2.84
C TYR A 70 2.23 4.68 -1.95
N LEU A 71 1.77 5.82 -2.46
CA LEU A 71 1.60 7.04 -1.66
C LEU A 71 0.14 7.19 -1.29
N GLY A 72 -0.12 7.30 0.00
CA GLY A 72 -1.45 7.53 0.55
C GLY A 72 -1.82 9.01 0.52
N LEU A 73 -3.07 9.34 0.20
CA LEU A 73 -3.60 10.69 0.19
C LEU A 73 -4.98 10.71 0.83
N ASN A 74 -5.19 11.58 1.81
CA ASN A 74 -6.52 11.86 2.33
C ASN A 74 -7.09 13.09 1.60
N ASN A 75 -8.01 12.85 0.68
CA ASN A 75 -8.57 13.90 -0.18
C ASN A 75 -9.51 14.85 0.56
N ASP A 76 -10.06 14.43 1.69
CA ASP A 76 -10.96 15.26 2.51
C ASP A 76 -10.20 16.15 3.50
N LEU A 77 -8.88 15.98 3.61
CA LEU A 77 -8.02 16.81 4.46
C LEU A 77 -7.26 17.83 3.62
N ASN A 78 -7.18 19.07 4.13
CA ASN A 78 -6.38 20.16 3.55
C ASN A 78 -6.63 20.42 2.05
N GLY A 79 -7.81 20.08 1.54
CA GLY A 79 -8.17 20.23 0.12
C GLY A 79 -7.64 19.15 -0.81
N GLY A 80 -6.98 18.13 -0.29
CA GLY A 80 -6.57 16.95 -1.06
C GLY A 80 -5.81 17.28 -2.33
N ILE A 81 -6.27 16.73 -3.46
CA ILE A 81 -5.68 16.99 -4.80
C ILE A 81 -6.03 18.38 -5.36
N GLU A 82 -6.97 19.09 -4.78
CA GLU A 82 -7.27 20.48 -5.16
C GLU A 82 -6.30 21.49 -4.52
N ASN A 83 -5.51 21.05 -3.52
CA ASN A 83 -4.49 21.87 -2.92
C ASN A 83 -3.20 21.86 -3.79
N PRO A 84 -2.82 22.99 -4.42
CA PRO A 84 -1.63 23.02 -5.26
C PRO A 84 -0.33 22.69 -4.54
N GLN A 85 -0.24 22.96 -3.24
CA GLN A 85 0.96 22.64 -2.44
C GLN A 85 1.11 21.13 -2.23
N THR A 86 -0.01 20.44 -1.93
CA THR A 86 -0.04 18.98 -1.81
C THR A 86 0.37 18.34 -3.14
N VAL A 87 -0.22 18.79 -4.26
CA VAL A 87 0.11 18.25 -5.58
C VAL A 87 1.56 18.54 -5.98
N ALA A 88 2.08 19.74 -5.73
CA ALA A 88 3.48 20.06 -6.00
C ALA A 88 4.43 19.17 -5.19
N LYS A 89 4.17 19.00 -3.91
CA LYS A 89 4.96 18.12 -3.04
C LYS A 89 4.94 16.66 -3.52
N LEU A 90 3.76 16.14 -3.90
CA LEU A 90 3.64 14.79 -4.49
C LEU A 90 4.43 14.68 -5.79
N ALA A 91 4.35 15.70 -6.67
CA ALA A 91 5.06 15.71 -7.94
C ALA A 91 6.58 15.67 -7.74
N ASP A 92 7.11 16.41 -6.77
CA ASP A 92 8.52 16.39 -6.41
C ASP A 92 8.96 15.00 -5.94
N ILE A 93 8.19 14.38 -5.03
CA ILE A 93 8.48 13.03 -4.52
C ILE A 93 8.42 11.99 -5.65
N VAL A 94 7.36 12.02 -6.49
CA VAL A 94 7.21 11.08 -7.61
C VAL A 94 8.34 11.28 -8.64
N SER A 95 8.77 12.52 -8.87
CA SER A 95 9.89 12.79 -9.78
C SER A 95 11.22 12.22 -9.28
N LEU A 96 11.45 12.22 -7.97
CA LEU A 96 12.67 11.69 -7.37
C LEU A 96 12.65 10.16 -7.27
N LEU A 97 11.54 9.57 -6.79
CA LEU A 97 11.38 8.12 -6.62
C LEU A 97 11.09 7.39 -7.94
N ASP A 98 10.62 8.11 -8.97
CA ASP A 98 10.31 7.62 -10.32
C ASP A 98 9.60 6.26 -10.33
N HIS A 99 10.28 5.23 -10.80
CA HIS A 99 9.69 3.89 -10.97
C HIS A 99 9.29 3.20 -9.68
N SER A 100 9.85 3.60 -8.54
CA SER A 100 9.48 3.02 -7.24
C SER A 100 8.07 3.41 -6.81
N VAL A 101 7.55 4.57 -7.23
CA VAL A 101 6.15 4.94 -6.99
C VAL A 101 5.27 4.31 -8.05
N VAL A 102 4.54 3.28 -7.66
CA VAL A 102 3.71 2.48 -8.59
C VAL A 102 2.23 2.86 -8.58
N GLY A 103 1.77 3.63 -7.59
CA GLY A 103 0.38 4.06 -7.51
C GLY A 103 0.06 4.92 -6.28
N PHE A 104 -1.19 5.35 -6.25
CA PHE A 104 -1.75 6.12 -5.12
C PHE A 104 -2.91 5.37 -4.49
N VAL A 105 -3.01 5.47 -3.16
CA VAL A 105 -4.19 5.08 -2.40
C VAL A 105 -4.84 6.35 -1.86
N VAL A 106 -6.07 6.61 -2.28
CA VAL A 106 -6.79 7.84 -1.94
C VAL A 106 -7.97 7.51 -1.04
N TRP A 107 -8.00 8.08 0.14
CA TRP A 107 -9.18 8.07 1.02
C TRP A 107 -10.02 9.31 0.73
N SER A 108 -11.29 9.12 0.38
CA SER A 108 -12.22 10.23 0.14
C SER A 108 -13.66 9.82 0.36
N GLU A 109 -14.38 10.56 1.18
CA GLU A 109 -15.83 10.48 1.29
C GLU A 109 -16.52 11.52 0.40
N SER A 110 -15.76 12.45 -0.19
CA SER A 110 -16.18 13.36 -1.23
C SER A 110 -16.09 12.71 -2.62
N PRO A 111 -16.90 13.15 -3.61
CA PRO A 111 -16.82 12.62 -4.96
C PRO A 111 -15.41 12.73 -5.56
N PHE A 112 -14.86 11.59 -5.97
CA PHE A 112 -13.54 11.47 -6.55
C PHE A 112 -13.63 10.65 -7.84
N THR A 113 -13.07 11.15 -8.94
CA THR A 113 -13.26 10.56 -10.28
C THR A 113 -11.96 10.26 -11.02
N HIS A 114 -10.80 10.56 -10.43
CA HIS A 114 -9.51 10.40 -11.10
C HIS A 114 -9.05 8.94 -11.02
N LEU A 115 -8.88 8.29 -12.17
CA LEU A 115 -8.31 6.94 -12.28
C LEU A 115 -6.78 6.96 -12.24
N THR A 116 -6.19 8.11 -12.50
CA THR A 116 -4.73 8.32 -12.45
C THR A 116 -4.42 9.66 -11.80
N LEU A 117 -3.33 9.71 -11.06
CA LEU A 117 -2.73 10.92 -10.50
C LEU A 117 -1.24 10.92 -10.85
N LEU A 118 -0.72 12.03 -11.39
CA LEU A 118 0.67 12.13 -11.83
C LEU A 118 1.12 10.92 -12.69
N GLN A 119 0.25 10.48 -13.60
CA GLN A 119 0.45 9.33 -14.50
C GLN A 119 0.59 7.96 -13.78
N ARG A 120 0.24 7.87 -12.52
CA ARG A 120 0.19 6.62 -11.76
C ARG A 120 -1.27 6.23 -11.45
N PRO A 121 -1.58 4.94 -11.40
CA PRO A 121 -2.94 4.48 -11.12
C PRO A 121 -3.38 4.83 -9.71
N VAL A 122 -4.70 4.97 -9.53
CA VAL A 122 -5.32 5.30 -8.25
C VAL A 122 -6.21 4.14 -7.79
N THR A 123 -6.10 3.80 -6.51
CA THR A 123 -7.08 3.02 -5.76
C THR A 123 -7.81 3.97 -4.81
N LEU A 124 -9.12 4.09 -4.94
CA LEU A 124 -9.97 4.85 -4.03
C LEU A 124 -10.46 3.94 -2.91
N ILE A 125 -10.38 4.42 -1.68
CA ILE A 125 -11.01 3.84 -0.49
C ILE A 125 -12.07 4.81 0.01
N SER A 126 -13.34 4.37 0.01
CA SER A 126 -14.48 5.21 0.39
C SER A 126 -15.64 4.35 0.89
N SER A 127 -16.42 4.87 1.84
CA SER A 127 -17.67 4.25 2.25
C SER A 127 -18.82 4.57 1.30
N GLN A 128 -18.71 5.63 0.50
CA GLN A 128 -19.81 6.21 -0.28
C GLN A 128 -19.60 6.18 -1.80
N HIS A 129 -18.35 6.18 -2.27
CA HIS A 129 -18.03 6.37 -3.68
C HIS A 129 -17.15 5.24 -4.22
N CYS A 130 -17.31 4.94 -5.51
CA CYS A 130 -16.48 3.97 -6.21
C CYS A 130 -15.97 4.55 -7.53
N LEU A 131 -14.72 4.23 -7.86
CA LEU A 131 -14.19 4.37 -9.21
C LEU A 131 -14.68 3.21 -10.11
N PRO A 132 -14.73 3.40 -11.44
CA PRO A 132 -15.04 2.33 -12.37
C PRO A 132 -13.91 1.27 -12.43
N ASN A 133 -14.16 0.20 -13.20
CA ASN A 133 -13.32 -0.93 -13.56
C ASN A 133 -13.30 -2.04 -12.51
N TRP A 134 -12.60 -1.89 -11.39
CA TRP A 134 -12.52 -2.89 -10.34
C TRP A 134 -13.10 -2.35 -9.04
N GLN A 135 -13.75 -3.25 -8.28
CA GLN A 135 -14.30 -2.94 -6.96
C GLN A 135 -14.21 -4.16 -6.04
N TRP A 136 -13.85 -3.90 -4.81
CA TRP A 136 -13.88 -4.88 -3.72
C TRP A 136 -14.37 -4.19 -2.45
N LYS A 137 -15.27 -4.85 -1.72
CA LYS A 137 -15.78 -4.34 -0.44
C LYS A 137 -15.09 -5.07 0.69
N ASN A 138 -14.41 -4.32 1.54
CA ASN A 138 -13.86 -4.84 2.79
C ASN A 138 -14.38 -4.01 3.97
N GLU A 139 -14.97 -4.70 4.95
CA GLU A 139 -15.63 -4.04 6.07
C GLU A 139 -16.68 -3.03 5.59
N GLU A 140 -16.56 -1.78 6.01
CA GLU A 140 -17.50 -0.70 5.66
C GLU A 140 -17.06 0.09 4.40
N CYS A 141 -15.87 -0.20 3.85
CA CYS A 141 -15.30 0.56 2.75
C CYS A 141 -15.28 -0.22 1.43
N TRP A 142 -15.48 0.51 0.35
CA TRP A 142 -15.16 0.05 -0.99
C TRP A 142 -13.75 0.45 -1.37
N LEU A 143 -13.01 -0.50 -1.93
CA LEU A 143 -11.78 -0.27 -2.64
C LEU A 143 -12.08 -0.36 -4.12
N SER A 144 -11.67 0.62 -4.91
CA SER A 144 -12.06 0.69 -6.32
C SER A 144 -11.04 1.39 -7.21
N GLY A 145 -11.12 1.15 -8.53
CA GLY A 145 -10.19 1.69 -9.52
C GLY A 145 -9.06 0.71 -9.84
N ASN A 146 -7.83 0.98 -9.41
CA ASN A 146 -6.72 0.04 -9.58
C ASN A 146 -6.76 -1.03 -8.48
N PRO A 147 -6.66 -2.33 -8.82
CA PRO A 147 -6.70 -3.40 -7.82
C PRO A 147 -5.59 -3.32 -6.78
N LEU A 148 -6.01 -3.23 -5.52
CA LEU A 148 -5.16 -3.21 -4.34
C LEU A 148 -6.00 -3.66 -3.14
N GLY A 149 -5.54 -4.68 -2.41
CA GLY A 149 -6.15 -5.06 -1.13
C GLY A 149 -5.67 -4.15 -0.01
N TRP A 150 -6.59 -3.79 0.89
CA TRP A 150 -6.24 -3.07 2.11
C TRP A 150 -7.17 -3.47 3.24
N THR A 151 -6.61 -3.58 4.43
CA THR A 151 -7.35 -3.76 5.68
C THR A 151 -6.70 -2.98 6.82
N ALA A 152 -7.51 -2.40 7.70
CA ALA A 152 -7.02 -1.71 8.90
C ALA A 152 -6.65 -2.67 10.03
N GLN A 153 -7.18 -3.89 9.99
CA GLN A 153 -6.99 -4.90 11.04
C GLN A 153 -6.85 -6.28 10.42
N LEU A 154 -5.99 -7.11 11.02
CA LEU A 154 -5.92 -8.53 10.75
C LEU A 154 -6.47 -9.31 11.93
N SER A 155 -7.16 -10.39 11.64
CA SER A 155 -7.55 -11.36 12.68
C SER A 155 -6.32 -12.17 13.12
N ASP A 156 -6.32 -12.58 14.38
CA ASP A 156 -5.35 -13.56 14.91
C ASP A 156 -5.56 -14.97 14.35
N GLU A 157 -6.75 -15.24 13.78
CA GLU A 157 -7.11 -16.55 13.26
C GLU A 157 -6.68 -16.69 11.78
N GLY A 158 -5.75 -17.61 11.51
CA GLY A 158 -5.27 -17.87 10.14
C GLY A 158 -6.37 -18.27 9.15
N LYS A 159 -7.47 -18.87 9.63
CA LYS A 159 -8.63 -19.19 8.79
C LYS A 159 -9.36 -17.95 8.29
N GLU A 160 -9.47 -16.92 9.12
CA GLU A 160 -10.08 -15.65 8.74
C GLU A 160 -9.16 -14.86 7.80
N GLN A 161 -7.85 -14.89 8.07
CA GLN A 161 -6.85 -14.32 7.16
C GLN A 161 -6.90 -15.00 5.78
N ALA A 162 -7.01 -16.33 5.73
CA ALA A 162 -7.16 -17.06 4.47
C ALA A 162 -8.46 -16.68 3.74
N ALA A 163 -9.57 -16.56 4.45
CA ALA A 163 -10.85 -16.16 3.89
C ALA A 163 -10.79 -14.75 3.29
N LEU A 164 -10.13 -13.81 3.97
CA LEU A 164 -9.90 -12.45 3.50
C LEU A 164 -9.13 -12.43 2.17
N LEU A 165 -8.01 -13.16 2.08
CA LEU A 165 -7.23 -13.24 0.84
C LEU A 165 -8.01 -13.90 -0.30
N VAL A 166 -8.74 -14.99 -0.02
CA VAL A 166 -9.56 -15.68 -1.02
C VAL A 166 -10.65 -14.75 -1.54
N ASP A 167 -11.31 -13.99 -0.68
CA ASP A 167 -12.36 -13.03 -1.09
C ASP A 167 -11.77 -11.92 -1.95
N PHE A 168 -10.65 -11.35 -1.53
CA PHE A 168 -9.93 -10.36 -2.33
C PHE A 168 -9.55 -10.91 -3.72
N VAL A 169 -8.91 -12.08 -3.79
CA VAL A 169 -8.50 -12.69 -5.06
C VAL A 169 -9.70 -13.00 -5.95
N LYS A 170 -10.84 -13.42 -5.39
CA LYS A 170 -12.09 -13.59 -6.16
C LYS A 170 -12.55 -12.29 -6.81
N SER A 171 -12.39 -11.14 -6.16
CA SER A 171 -12.76 -9.84 -6.73
C SER A 171 -11.94 -9.48 -7.99
N LEU A 172 -10.76 -10.07 -8.13
CA LEU A 172 -9.89 -9.88 -9.30
C LEU A 172 -10.32 -10.71 -10.52
N SER A 173 -11.26 -11.65 -10.32
CA SER A 173 -11.77 -12.52 -11.38
C SER A 173 -12.63 -11.71 -12.36
N GLY A 174 -12.33 -11.78 -13.65
CA GLY A 174 -13.07 -11.05 -14.69
C GLY A 174 -12.47 -9.71 -15.10
N LEU A 175 -11.36 -9.30 -14.48
CA LEU A 175 -10.57 -8.21 -15.04
C LEU A 175 -9.92 -8.72 -16.35
N GLU A 176 -10.24 -8.08 -17.47
CA GLU A 176 -9.51 -8.27 -18.72
C GLU A 176 -8.09 -7.74 -18.51
N MET A 177 -7.19 -8.64 -18.22
CA MET A 177 -5.81 -8.33 -17.90
C MET A 177 -4.95 -8.59 -19.12
N GLU A 178 -4.56 -7.53 -19.82
CA GLU A 178 -3.73 -7.58 -21.04
C GLU A 178 -2.39 -8.27 -20.84
N ASP A 179 -1.97 -8.80 -19.81
CA ASP A 179 -0.81 -9.66 -19.60
C ASP A 179 -0.99 -10.57 -18.35
N SER A 180 -1.95 -11.49 -18.45
CA SER A 180 -2.43 -12.29 -17.31
C SER A 180 -1.45 -13.34 -16.75
N LYS A 181 -0.21 -13.42 -17.22
CA LYS A 181 0.68 -14.52 -16.79
C LYS A 181 1.51 -14.26 -15.54
N ASN A 182 1.74 -13.02 -15.13
CA ASN A 182 2.59 -12.70 -13.97
C ASN A 182 2.24 -11.36 -13.30
N ARG A 183 0.96 -11.04 -13.10
CA ARG A 183 0.62 -9.81 -12.39
C ARG A 183 0.71 -10.02 -10.89
N THR A 184 1.53 -9.21 -10.24
CA THR A 184 1.56 -9.06 -8.79
C THR A 184 0.56 -7.98 -8.38
N VAL A 185 -0.30 -8.28 -7.41
CA VAL A 185 -1.27 -7.34 -6.85
C VAL A 185 -0.93 -7.10 -5.39
N PRO A 186 -0.80 -5.85 -4.94
CA PRO A 186 -0.49 -5.57 -3.54
C PRO A 186 -1.67 -5.87 -2.63
N PHE A 187 -1.36 -6.34 -1.43
CA PHE A 187 -2.28 -6.41 -0.30
C PHE A 187 -1.61 -5.77 0.92
N LEU A 188 -2.15 -4.67 1.39
CA LEU A 188 -1.54 -3.79 2.37
C LEU A 188 -2.29 -3.81 3.69
N ILE A 189 -1.56 -3.87 4.77
CA ILE A 189 -2.09 -3.86 6.13
C ILE A 189 -1.83 -2.47 6.73
N GLY A 190 -2.90 -1.81 7.16
CA GLY A 190 -2.86 -0.51 7.81
C GLY A 190 -3.26 -0.57 9.28
N GLY A 191 -3.64 0.59 9.82
CA GLY A 191 -4.13 0.75 11.18
C GLY A 191 -3.04 1.11 12.20
N ASP A 192 -3.49 1.39 13.43
CA ASP A 192 -2.61 1.88 14.50
C ASP A 192 -1.74 0.78 15.13
N LYS A 193 -2.11 -0.48 14.93
CA LYS A 193 -1.47 -1.64 15.56
C LYS A 193 -1.21 -2.73 14.53
N ILE A 194 -0.15 -2.56 13.76
CA ILE A 194 0.28 -3.59 12.82
C ILE A 194 1.22 -4.55 13.56
N GLU A 195 0.77 -5.79 13.77
CA GLU A 195 1.55 -6.86 14.39
C GLU A 195 2.27 -7.66 13.29
N MET A 196 3.58 -7.60 13.25
CA MET A 196 4.38 -8.21 12.17
C MET A 196 4.28 -9.73 12.11
N GLU A 197 3.99 -10.39 13.23
CA GLU A 197 3.70 -11.83 13.24
C GLU A 197 2.44 -12.16 12.42
N GLN A 198 1.39 -11.36 12.55
CA GLN A 198 0.16 -11.52 11.74
C GLN A 198 0.42 -11.24 10.25
N VAL A 199 1.24 -10.23 9.94
CA VAL A 199 1.62 -9.91 8.54
C VAL A 199 2.43 -11.05 7.92
N ALA A 200 3.40 -11.59 8.64
CA ALA A 200 4.20 -12.74 8.21
C ALA A 200 3.33 -14.00 8.02
N ASN A 201 2.38 -14.22 8.93
CA ASN A 201 1.42 -15.31 8.80
C ASN A 201 0.52 -15.14 7.56
N LEU A 202 -0.02 -13.94 7.32
CA LEU A 202 -0.81 -13.65 6.13
C LEU A 202 -0.02 -13.90 4.83
N LYS A 203 1.26 -13.51 4.79
CA LYS A 203 2.15 -13.78 3.66
C LYS A 203 2.32 -15.28 3.43
N THR A 204 2.59 -16.04 4.48
CA THR A 204 2.71 -17.50 4.42
C THR A 204 1.41 -18.16 3.94
N ILE A 205 0.26 -17.68 4.42
CA ILE A 205 -1.06 -18.18 3.97
C ILE A 205 -1.26 -17.89 2.48
N GLY A 206 -0.92 -16.70 2.00
CA GLY A 206 -0.98 -16.35 0.58
C GLY A 206 -0.15 -17.31 -0.28
N GLU A 207 1.09 -17.57 0.11
CA GLU A 207 1.98 -18.51 -0.56
C GLU A 207 1.42 -19.94 -0.58
N LEU A 208 0.86 -20.42 0.54
CA LEU A 208 0.23 -21.75 0.64
C LEU A 208 -1.04 -21.87 -0.21
N LEU A 209 -1.79 -20.79 -0.42
CA LEU A 209 -2.95 -20.73 -1.29
C LEU A 209 -2.56 -20.60 -2.78
N GLY A 210 -1.28 -20.38 -3.08
CA GLY A 210 -0.76 -20.24 -4.44
C GLY A 210 -0.93 -18.83 -5.03
N TYR A 211 -0.96 -17.84 -4.17
CA TYR A 211 -1.07 -16.42 -4.54
C TYR A 211 0.26 -15.69 -4.49
#